data_7ea407f1ab72a1aa721fa32dc7d56921
#
_entry.id   7ea407f1ab72a1aa721fa32dc7d56921
#
_cell.length_a   1.000
_cell.length_b   1.000
_cell.length_c   1.000
_cell.angle_alpha   90.00
_cell.angle_beta   90.00
_cell.angle_gamma   90.00
#
_symmetry.space_group_name_H-M   'P 1'
#
loop_
_entity.id
_entity.type
_entity.pdbx_description
1 polymer ?
#
loop_
_entity_poly.entity_id
_entity_poly.type
_entity_poly.pdbx_seq_one_letter_code
_entity_poly.pdbx_strand_id
1 'polypeptide(L)'
;MKAKNILMICLFISGLFCLPSKAQQPGDIVSEQTIRKLGEKHFFSISTIPDDIFRLMQGKTYKKNCTVARSELRYIRCLHVDKDGRNIVGEMVVNRAIATDVLDILKKLYEAKYPIERMRLIDYWDADDERAMRANNSSSFNFRF
;
A
#
# COMPACT_ATOMS: atom_id res chain seq x y z
N MET A 1 -26.78 -55.24 -41.38
CA MET A 1 -27.05 -54.24 -40.29
C MET A 1 -25.76 -53.60 -39.88
N LYS A 2 -25.58 -52.31 -40.17
CA LYS A 2 -24.34 -51.60 -39.92
C LYS A 2 -24.44 -50.79 -38.58
N ALA A 3 -23.64 -51.18 -37.62
CA ALA A 3 -23.54 -50.42 -36.37
C ALA A 3 -22.77 -49.11 -36.58
N LYS A 4 -23.37 -47.96 -36.26
CA LYS A 4 -22.74 -46.67 -36.32
C LYS A 4 -22.08 -46.39 -34.95
N ASN A 5 -20.74 -46.35 -34.92
CA ASN A 5 -19.97 -45.88 -33.76
C ASN A 5 -20.09 -44.36 -33.65
N ILE A 6 -20.77 -43.91 -32.62
CA ILE A 6 -20.80 -42.50 -32.24
C ILE A 6 -19.61 -42.25 -31.32
N LEU A 7 -18.57 -41.55 -31.85
CA LEU A 7 -17.42 -41.10 -31.11
C LEU A 7 -17.81 -39.84 -30.33
N MET A 8 -17.99 -39.98 -29.02
CA MET A 8 -18.32 -38.89 -28.13
C MET A 8 -17.04 -38.16 -27.78
N ILE A 9 -16.79 -37.00 -28.42
CA ILE A 9 -15.65 -36.11 -28.11
C ILE A 9 -16.04 -35.30 -26.88
N CYS A 10 -15.51 -35.68 -25.72
CA CYS A 10 -15.56 -34.84 -24.52
C CYS A 10 -14.61 -33.67 -24.68
N LEU A 11 -15.12 -32.46 -24.99
CA LEU A 11 -14.38 -31.23 -24.94
C LEU A 11 -14.16 -30.84 -23.45
N PHE A 12 -12.98 -31.11 -22.92
CA PHE A 12 -12.53 -30.53 -21.66
C PHE A 12 -12.25 -29.05 -21.87
N ILE A 13 -13.23 -28.20 -21.59
CA ILE A 13 -13.02 -26.77 -21.43
C ILE A 13 -12.37 -26.59 -20.08
N SER A 14 -11.03 -26.56 -20.04
CA SER A 14 -10.27 -26.10 -18.87
C SER A 14 -10.47 -24.58 -18.76
N GLY A 15 -11.55 -24.19 -18.08
CA GLY A 15 -11.78 -22.81 -17.66
C GLY A 15 -10.65 -22.39 -16.73
N LEU A 16 -9.73 -21.59 -17.27
CA LEU A 16 -8.71 -20.91 -16.48
C LEU A 16 -9.45 -19.91 -15.57
N PHE A 17 -9.80 -20.34 -14.36
CA PHE A 17 -10.34 -19.46 -13.33
C PHE A 17 -9.20 -18.49 -12.93
N CYS A 18 -9.13 -17.34 -13.60
CA CYS A 18 -8.30 -16.23 -13.18
C CYS A 18 -8.92 -15.65 -11.89
N LEU A 19 -8.49 -16.15 -10.74
CA LEU A 19 -8.84 -15.54 -9.46
C LEU A 19 -8.36 -14.09 -9.49
N PRO A 20 -9.22 -13.11 -9.14
CA PRO A 20 -8.78 -11.73 -9.06
C PRO A 20 -7.63 -11.65 -8.05
N SER A 21 -6.46 -11.25 -8.52
CA SER A 21 -5.30 -11.00 -7.64
C SER A 21 -5.73 -9.95 -6.62
N LYS A 22 -5.75 -10.32 -5.35
CA LYS A 22 -6.04 -9.37 -4.26
C LYS A 22 -5.04 -8.22 -4.36
N ALA A 23 -5.54 -7.00 -4.48
CA ALA A 23 -4.68 -5.82 -4.50
C ALA A 23 -3.86 -5.77 -3.20
N GLN A 24 -2.54 -5.58 -3.33
CA GLN A 24 -1.65 -5.50 -2.16
C GLN A 24 -2.04 -4.31 -1.30
N GLN A 25 -2.23 -4.56 -0.01
CA GLN A 25 -2.57 -3.54 0.97
C GLN A 25 -1.32 -3.06 1.72
N PRO A 26 -1.33 -1.83 2.27
CA PRO A 26 -0.27 -1.38 3.15
C PRO A 26 -0.02 -2.37 4.30
N GLY A 27 1.24 -2.76 4.50
CA GLY A 27 1.67 -3.80 5.43
C GLY A 27 1.85 -5.19 4.80
N ASP A 28 1.36 -5.42 3.58
CA ASP A 28 1.56 -6.70 2.89
C ASP A 28 3.02 -6.87 2.43
N ILE A 29 3.55 -8.08 2.60
CA ILE A 29 4.83 -8.48 2.03
C ILE A 29 4.64 -8.80 0.55
N VAL A 30 5.49 -8.26 -0.31
CA VAL A 30 5.43 -8.44 -1.75
C VAL A 30 6.65 -9.21 -2.24
N SER A 31 6.43 -10.32 -2.96
CA SER A 31 7.52 -11.07 -3.55
C SER A 31 8.18 -10.32 -4.71
N GLU A 32 9.47 -10.55 -4.92
CA GLU A 32 10.22 -10.05 -6.08
C GLU A 32 9.54 -10.44 -7.41
N GLN A 33 8.95 -11.64 -7.47
CA GLN A 33 8.22 -12.09 -8.65
C GLN A 33 6.99 -11.22 -8.93
N THR A 34 6.25 -10.83 -7.89
CA THR A 34 5.09 -9.95 -8.01
C THR A 34 5.51 -8.55 -8.44
N ILE A 35 6.60 -8.03 -7.88
CA ILE A 35 7.16 -6.72 -8.24
C ILE A 35 7.58 -6.71 -9.72
N ARG A 36 8.30 -7.75 -10.17
CA ARG A 36 8.68 -7.87 -11.59
C ARG A 36 7.47 -7.98 -12.52
N LYS A 37 6.42 -8.72 -12.12
CA LYS A 37 5.20 -8.90 -12.91
C LYS A 37 4.39 -7.62 -13.06
N LEU A 38 4.21 -6.86 -11.99
CA LEU A 38 3.39 -5.64 -11.96
C LEU A 38 4.19 -4.39 -12.37
N GLY A 39 5.51 -4.45 -12.26
CA GLY A 39 6.40 -3.32 -12.38
C GLY A 39 6.49 -2.53 -11.07
N GLU A 40 7.69 -2.09 -10.73
CA GLU A 40 7.96 -1.34 -9.50
C GLU A 40 7.10 -0.08 -9.37
N LYS A 41 6.91 0.64 -10.48
CA LYS A 41 6.09 1.86 -10.55
C LYS A 41 4.64 1.67 -10.07
N HIS A 42 4.12 0.43 -10.14
CA HIS A 42 2.77 0.10 -9.66
C HIS A 42 2.61 0.37 -8.15
N PHE A 43 3.69 0.29 -7.40
CA PHE A 43 3.68 0.42 -5.95
C PHE A 43 3.97 1.85 -5.46
N PHE A 44 4.45 2.73 -6.33
CA PHE A 44 4.78 4.12 -5.98
C PHE A 44 3.74 5.07 -6.55
N SER A 45 2.92 5.65 -5.70
CA SER A 45 1.85 6.54 -6.13
C SER A 45 1.57 7.67 -5.14
N ILE A 46 1.10 8.79 -5.67
CA ILE A 46 0.54 9.91 -4.92
C ILE A 46 -0.91 10.06 -5.36
N SER A 47 -1.81 10.18 -4.40
CA SER A 47 -3.23 10.44 -4.67
C SER A 47 -3.81 11.44 -3.66
N THR A 48 -5.02 11.91 -3.93
CA THR A 48 -5.87 12.48 -2.87
C THR A 48 -6.13 11.41 -1.82
N ILE A 49 -6.37 11.81 -0.57
CA ILE A 49 -6.66 10.85 0.50
C ILE A 49 -7.97 10.11 0.16
N PRO A 50 -7.96 8.76 0.03
CA PRO A 50 -9.18 7.98 -0.14
C PRO A 50 -10.16 8.16 1.02
N ASP A 51 -11.45 7.98 0.79
CA ASP A 51 -12.48 8.25 1.81
C ASP A 51 -12.41 7.30 3.02
N ASP A 52 -12.03 6.05 2.80
CA ASP A 52 -11.82 5.07 3.87
C ASP A 52 -10.62 5.45 4.75
N ILE A 53 -9.53 5.89 4.14
CA ILE A 53 -8.35 6.41 4.84
C ILE A 53 -8.70 7.68 5.61
N PHE A 54 -9.44 8.60 4.98
CA PHE A 54 -9.85 9.83 5.67
C PHE A 54 -10.73 9.54 6.87
N ARG A 55 -11.68 8.58 6.76
CA ARG A 55 -12.49 8.13 7.91
C ARG A 55 -11.63 7.55 9.04
N LEU A 56 -10.57 6.80 8.71
CA LEU A 56 -9.62 6.29 9.71
C LEU A 56 -8.92 7.43 10.47
N MET A 57 -8.58 8.53 9.77
CA MET A 57 -7.88 9.69 10.34
C MET A 57 -8.75 10.57 11.21
N GLN A 58 -10.06 10.62 10.93
CA GLN A 58 -11.00 11.52 11.64
C GLN A 58 -11.06 11.23 13.14
N GLY A 59 -10.90 12.26 13.96
CA GLY A 59 -10.87 12.18 15.41
C GLY A 59 -9.53 11.65 15.99
N LYS A 60 -8.60 11.21 15.15
CA LYS A 60 -7.26 10.74 15.52
C LYS A 60 -6.20 11.76 15.06
N THR A 61 -5.56 11.52 13.93
CA THR A 61 -4.61 12.49 13.36
C THR A 61 -5.28 13.71 12.75
N TYR A 62 -6.53 13.58 12.26
CA TYR A 62 -7.32 14.66 11.70
C TYR A 62 -8.45 15.06 12.66
N LYS A 63 -8.13 15.93 13.63
CA LYS A 63 -9.05 16.38 14.68
C LYS A 63 -10.04 17.42 14.16
N LYS A 64 -11.14 17.66 14.89
CA LYS A 64 -12.19 18.66 14.53
C LYS A 64 -11.64 20.07 14.33
N ASN A 65 -10.63 20.44 15.10
CA ASN A 65 -9.95 21.75 15.07
C ASN A 65 -8.74 21.77 14.11
N CYS A 66 -8.56 20.74 13.27
CA CYS A 66 -7.49 20.71 12.29
C CYS A 66 -7.62 21.86 11.31
N THR A 67 -6.59 22.69 11.20
CA THR A 67 -6.54 23.85 10.31
C THR A 67 -6.06 23.51 8.90
N VAL A 68 -5.53 22.30 8.71
CA VAL A 68 -5.07 21.83 7.39
C VAL A 68 -6.24 21.25 6.62
N ALA A 69 -6.55 21.79 5.46
CA ALA A 69 -7.62 21.25 4.62
C ALA A 69 -7.22 19.87 4.07
N ARG A 70 -8.19 18.93 3.95
CA ARG A 70 -7.97 17.61 3.34
C ARG A 70 -7.33 17.73 1.94
N SER A 71 -7.71 18.76 1.17
CA SER A 71 -7.19 19.04 -0.17
C SER A 71 -5.70 19.42 -0.20
N GLU A 72 -5.12 19.84 0.94
CA GLU A 72 -3.72 20.15 1.11
C GLU A 72 -2.87 18.93 1.48
N LEU A 73 -3.51 17.79 1.71
CA LEU A 73 -2.85 16.53 2.02
C LEU A 73 -2.85 15.58 0.83
N ARG A 74 -1.85 14.69 0.79
CA ARG A 74 -1.73 13.61 -0.19
C ARG A 74 -1.46 12.30 0.52
N TYR A 75 -2.05 11.25 -0.04
CA TYR A 75 -1.78 9.87 0.36
C TYR A 75 -0.72 9.30 -0.57
N ILE A 76 0.36 8.80 0.03
CA ILE A 76 1.47 8.15 -0.66
C ILE A 76 1.40 6.66 -0.40
N ARG A 77 1.59 5.86 -1.45
CA ARG A 77 1.93 4.44 -1.36
C ARG A 77 3.32 4.23 -1.94
N CYS A 78 4.08 3.34 -1.31
CA CYS A 78 5.44 3.02 -1.75
C CYS A 78 5.79 1.57 -1.38
N LEU A 79 6.95 1.10 -1.85
CA LEU A 79 7.63 -0.05 -1.27
C LEU A 79 8.70 0.43 -0.30
N HIS A 80 8.93 -0.33 0.74
CA HIS A 80 10.11 -0.23 1.59
C HIS A 80 10.66 -1.63 1.88
N VAL A 81 11.89 -1.70 2.35
CA VAL A 81 12.53 -2.95 2.76
C VAL A 81 12.62 -2.94 4.28
N ASP A 82 12.23 -4.03 4.94
CA ASP A 82 12.42 -4.16 6.37
C ASP A 82 13.85 -4.65 6.73
N LYS A 83 14.13 -4.82 8.02
CA LYS A 83 15.42 -5.30 8.51
C LYS A 83 15.81 -6.70 8.02
N ASP A 84 14.82 -7.51 7.62
CA ASP A 84 15.01 -8.87 7.11
C ASP A 84 15.10 -8.90 5.56
N GLY A 85 15.11 -7.74 4.91
CA GLY A 85 15.21 -7.61 3.45
C GLY A 85 13.91 -7.90 2.70
N ARG A 86 12.76 -7.95 3.38
CA ARG A 86 11.45 -8.20 2.75
C ARG A 86 10.89 -6.92 2.17
N ASN A 87 10.36 -6.99 0.95
CA ASN A 87 9.64 -5.87 0.35
C ASN A 87 8.23 -5.76 0.95
N ILE A 88 7.89 -4.60 1.48
CA ILE A 88 6.61 -4.34 2.14
C ILE A 88 5.95 -3.12 1.51
N VAL A 89 4.62 -3.16 1.32
CA VAL A 89 3.85 -1.99 0.91
C VAL A 89 3.74 -1.03 2.09
N GLY A 90 4.26 0.17 1.92
CA GLY A 90 4.14 1.26 2.88
C GLY A 90 3.10 2.29 2.47
N GLU A 91 2.70 3.11 3.42
CA GLU A 91 1.79 4.23 3.22
C GLU A 91 2.17 5.43 4.10
N MET A 92 1.86 6.63 3.63
CA MET A 92 2.11 7.87 4.36
C MET A 92 1.13 8.96 3.92
N VAL A 93 0.75 9.86 4.82
CA VAL A 93 0.05 11.10 4.49
C VAL A 93 0.99 12.27 4.71
N VAL A 94 1.11 13.13 3.71
CA VAL A 94 2.02 14.29 3.74
C VAL A 94 1.32 15.54 3.18
N ASN A 95 1.92 16.71 3.39
CA ASN A 95 1.45 17.92 2.72
C ASN A 95 1.64 17.82 1.20
N ARG A 96 0.68 18.34 0.43
CA ARG A 96 0.69 18.35 -1.03
C ARG A 96 1.95 18.99 -1.61
N ALA A 97 2.45 20.05 -0.98
CA ALA A 97 3.59 20.80 -1.47
C ALA A 97 4.89 19.98 -1.54
N ILE A 98 5.03 18.96 -0.67
CA ILE A 98 6.25 18.13 -0.57
C ILE A 98 6.03 16.68 -1.02
N ALA A 99 4.83 16.32 -1.48
CA ALA A 99 4.47 14.92 -1.75
C ALA A 99 5.36 14.27 -2.81
N THR A 100 5.73 15.00 -3.87
CA THR A 100 6.62 14.51 -4.92
C THR A 100 8.02 14.26 -4.38
N ASP A 101 8.58 15.21 -3.63
CA ASP A 101 9.92 15.08 -3.06
C ASP A 101 9.99 13.91 -2.08
N VAL A 102 8.97 13.75 -1.25
CA VAL A 102 8.89 12.62 -0.31
C VAL A 102 8.82 11.29 -1.07
N LEU A 103 7.99 11.18 -2.12
CA LEU A 103 7.92 9.96 -2.93
C LEU A 103 9.27 9.62 -3.57
N ASP A 104 9.98 10.61 -4.09
CA ASP A 104 11.29 10.42 -4.72
C ASP A 104 12.37 10.01 -3.70
N ILE A 105 12.30 10.54 -2.48
CA ILE A 105 13.15 10.09 -1.36
C ILE A 105 12.85 8.63 -1.02
N LEU A 106 11.57 8.26 -0.89
CA LEU A 106 11.18 6.88 -0.57
C LEU A 106 11.62 5.88 -1.65
N LYS A 107 11.54 6.26 -2.94
CA LYS A 107 12.09 5.45 -4.03
C LYS A 107 13.59 5.22 -3.88
N LYS A 108 14.37 6.28 -3.64
CA LYS A 108 15.82 6.19 -3.45
C LYS A 108 16.18 5.33 -2.24
N LEU A 109 15.46 5.43 -1.14
CA LEU A 109 15.65 4.57 0.04
C LEU A 109 15.37 3.10 -0.28
N TYR A 110 14.31 2.83 -1.04
CA TYR A 110 13.98 1.48 -1.50
C TYR A 110 15.06 0.91 -2.43
N GLU A 111 15.50 1.68 -3.42
CA GLU A 111 16.59 1.31 -4.36
C GLU A 111 17.90 1.03 -3.61
N ALA A 112 18.22 1.83 -2.59
CA ALA A 112 19.38 1.66 -1.73
C ALA A 112 19.22 0.52 -0.72
N LYS A 113 18.06 -0.16 -0.68
CA LYS A 113 17.72 -1.20 0.32
C LYS A 113 17.89 -0.71 1.76
N TYR A 114 17.64 0.58 1.98
CA TYR A 114 17.68 1.16 3.32
C TYR A 114 16.54 0.58 4.18
N PRO A 115 16.83 -0.04 5.34
CA PRO A 115 15.81 -0.73 6.10
C PRO A 115 14.89 0.25 6.82
N ILE A 116 13.59 0.12 6.56
CA ILE A 116 12.50 0.80 7.29
C ILE A 116 11.57 -0.30 7.79
N GLU A 117 11.55 -0.53 9.10
CA GLU A 117 10.83 -1.67 9.69
C GLU A 117 9.33 -1.63 9.39
N ARG A 118 8.73 -0.45 9.50
CA ARG A 118 7.30 -0.27 9.26
C ARG A 118 7.00 1.14 8.73
N MET A 119 6.06 1.23 7.81
CA MET A 119 5.59 2.51 7.27
C MET A 119 4.08 2.45 7.10
N ARG A 120 3.37 2.81 8.16
CA ARG A 120 1.91 2.82 8.24
C ARG A 120 1.41 4.14 8.82
N LEU A 121 0.15 4.48 8.56
CA LEU A 121 -0.49 5.63 9.20
C LEU A 121 -0.49 5.43 10.72
N ILE A 122 -0.15 6.48 11.47
CA ILE A 122 -0.13 6.42 12.93
C ILE A 122 -1.54 6.22 13.52
N ASP A 123 -2.56 6.45 12.73
CA ASP A 123 -3.97 6.23 13.05
C ASP A 123 -4.29 4.78 13.45
N TYR A 124 -3.49 3.80 13.00
CA TYR A 124 -3.59 2.40 13.45
C TYR A 124 -3.17 2.19 14.90
N TRP A 125 -2.50 3.18 15.49
CA TRP A 125 -2.15 3.25 16.91
C TRP A 125 -2.90 4.37 17.63
N ASP A 126 -4.09 4.78 17.11
CA ASP A 126 -4.93 5.84 17.66
C ASP A 126 -4.22 7.20 17.79
N ALA A 127 -3.30 7.48 16.85
CA ALA A 127 -2.41 8.66 16.85
C ALA A 127 -1.50 8.76 18.09
N ASP A 128 -1.26 7.65 18.78
CA ASP A 128 -0.36 7.55 19.93
C ASP A 128 1.08 7.34 19.44
N ASP A 129 1.91 8.37 19.63
CA ASP A 129 3.31 8.36 19.20
C ASP A 129 4.14 7.26 19.90
N GLU A 130 3.94 7.05 21.21
CA GLU A 130 4.72 6.04 21.93
C GLU A 130 4.40 4.62 21.47
N ARG A 131 3.13 4.33 21.19
CA ARG A 131 2.72 3.03 20.64
C ARG A 131 3.32 2.81 19.25
N ALA A 132 3.29 3.85 18.41
CA ALA A 132 3.88 3.79 17.06
C ALA A 132 5.41 3.67 17.12
N MET A 133 6.07 4.39 18.02
CA MET A 133 7.53 4.30 18.22
C MET A 133 7.95 2.92 18.72
N ARG A 134 7.24 2.32 19.68
CA ARG A 134 7.49 0.94 20.11
C ARG A 134 7.33 -0.08 18.97
N ALA A 135 6.51 0.22 17.97
CA ALA A 135 6.34 -0.58 16.77
C ALA A 135 7.37 -0.27 15.67
N ASN A 136 8.35 0.61 15.90
CA ASN A 136 9.31 1.12 14.90
C ASN A 136 8.60 1.61 13.63
N ASN A 137 7.51 2.38 13.80
CA ASN A 137 6.73 2.89 12.68
C ASN A 137 7.22 4.26 12.22
N SER A 138 7.37 4.42 10.91
CA SER A 138 7.60 5.70 10.25
C SER A 138 6.29 6.24 9.70
N SER A 139 5.89 7.44 10.11
CA SER A 139 4.71 8.16 9.65
C SER A 139 5.01 9.65 9.55
N SER A 140 4.09 10.43 8.99
CA SER A 140 4.30 11.87 8.83
C SER A 140 3.17 12.70 9.46
N PHE A 141 1.99 12.73 8.84
CA PHE A 141 0.92 13.61 9.31
C PHE A 141 0.34 13.17 10.66
N ASN A 142 0.39 14.08 11.64
CA ASN A 142 -0.30 13.97 12.92
C ASN A 142 -0.58 15.38 13.45
N PHE A 143 -1.83 15.85 13.39
CA PHE A 143 -2.23 17.14 13.93
C PHE A 143 -2.36 17.06 15.45
N ARG A 144 -1.53 17.83 16.17
CA ARG A 144 -1.33 17.68 17.63
C ARG A 144 -2.06 18.71 18.50
N PHE A 145 -2.70 19.74 17.92
CA PHE A 145 -3.35 20.83 18.65
C PHE A 145 -4.84 20.81 18.59
#